data_a10b474c472510e08f9949e9a1ef8c92
#
_entry.id   a10b474c472510e08f9949e9a1ef8c92
#
_cell.length_a   1.000
_cell.length_b   1.000
_cell.length_c   1.000
_cell.angle_alpha   90.00
_cell.angle_beta   90.00
_cell.angle_gamma   90.00
#
_symmetry.space_group_name_H-M   'P 1'
#
loop_
_entity.id
_entity.type
_entity.pdbx_description
1 polymer ?
#
loop_
_entity_poly.entity_id
_entity_poly.type
_entity_poly.pdbx_seq_one_letter_code
_entity_poly.pdbx_strand_id
1 'polypeptide(L)'
;VVDGIPLFNNNNGEIKSEFESQPRGEGLTDLNPDDIESMTVLTGPSAAALYGSSAANGVIVITTKKGKTGRPQISFSNQTTFSSPLKMPEFQTKYGNQPRTYSSWGGVLATPSSYNPQDFFNTAANTQTNASISVGNEKNQTYASLMHVYANGILPNNSYDKYSVTVRNTTSF
;
A
#
# COMPACT_ATOMS: atom_id res chain seq x y z
N VAL A 1 11.55 -11.82 -5.62
CA VAL A 1 11.63 -13.20 -5.12
C VAL A 1 11.29 -13.21 -3.65
N VAL A 2 10.35 -14.04 -3.22
CA VAL A 2 9.95 -14.18 -1.82
C VAL A 2 10.23 -15.62 -1.38
N ASP A 3 11.05 -15.79 -0.37
CA ASP A 3 11.48 -17.09 0.16
C ASP A 3 11.96 -18.08 -0.92
N GLY A 4 12.66 -17.57 -1.93
CA GLY A 4 13.16 -18.36 -3.06
C GLY A 4 12.18 -18.56 -4.21
N ILE A 5 10.93 -18.14 -4.07
CA ILE A 5 9.91 -18.23 -5.13
C ILE A 5 9.88 -16.93 -5.92
N PRO A 6 10.11 -16.95 -7.24
CA PRO A 6 10.00 -15.75 -8.05
C PRO A 6 8.54 -15.30 -8.17
N LEU A 7 8.28 -14.04 -7.85
CA LEU A 7 7.03 -13.37 -8.16
C LEU A 7 7.26 -12.53 -9.40
N PHE A 8 6.55 -12.86 -10.46
CA PHE A 8 6.59 -12.07 -11.69
C PHE A 8 5.53 -10.98 -11.61
N ASN A 9 5.97 -9.75 -11.77
CA ASN A 9 5.07 -8.63 -11.93
C ASN A 9 4.57 -8.65 -13.37
N ASN A 10 3.41 -9.27 -13.59
CA ASN A 10 2.84 -9.42 -14.93
C ASN A 10 2.01 -8.20 -15.29
N ASN A 11 2.65 -7.02 -15.38
CA ASN A 11 2.04 -5.80 -15.87
C ASN A 11 1.84 -5.83 -17.40
N ASN A 12 1.58 -6.99 -17.98
CA ASN A 12 1.15 -7.13 -19.38
C ASN A 12 -0.32 -6.71 -19.58
N GLY A 13 -0.80 -5.76 -18.81
CA GLY A 13 -1.98 -5.01 -19.16
C GLY A 13 -1.60 -4.12 -20.34
N GLU A 14 -1.79 -4.60 -21.59
CA GLU A 14 -1.90 -3.69 -22.73
C GLU A 14 -2.88 -2.61 -22.32
N ILE A 15 -2.42 -1.36 -22.27
CA ILE A 15 -3.29 -0.19 -22.13
C ILE A 15 -4.14 -0.14 -23.39
N LYS A 16 -5.28 -0.84 -23.36
CA LYS A 16 -6.22 -0.87 -24.49
C LYS A 16 -6.99 0.41 -24.63
N SER A 17 -7.11 1.19 -23.55
CA SER A 17 -7.64 2.57 -23.56
C SER A 17 -7.22 3.31 -22.31
N GLU A 18 -7.21 4.65 -22.35
CA GLU A 18 -6.93 5.50 -21.18
C GLU A 18 -7.89 5.28 -20.01
N PHE A 19 -9.01 4.59 -20.25
CA PHE A 19 -10.06 4.32 -19.26
C PHE A 19 -10.09 2.87 -18.75
N GLU A 20 -9.34 1.95 -19.36
CA GLU A 20 -9.39 0.51 -19.04
C GLU A 20 -8.22 -0.02 -18.21
N SER A 21 -7.15 0.76 -18.03
CA SER A 21 -6.01 0.33 -17.22
C SER A 21 -6.30 0.48 -15.73
N GLN A 22 -6.96 -0.51 -15.15
CA GLN A 22 -6.89 -0.69 -13.70
C GLN A 22 -5.54 -1.34 -13.39
N PRO A 23 -4.62 -0.67 -12.68
CA PRO A 23 -3.42 -1.33 -12.19
C PRO A 23 -3.86 -2.46 -11.27
N ARG A 24 -3.69 -3.70 -11.71
CA ARG A 24 -3.85 -4.86 -10.84
C ARG A 24 -2.73 -4.79 -9.83
N GLY A 25 -3.09 -4.88 -8.55
CA GLY A 25 -2.12 -4.84 -7.46
C GLY A 25 -0.97 -5.82 -7.72
N GLU A 26 0.25 -5.34 -7.56
CA GLU A 26 1.43 -6.18 -7.65
C GLU A 26 1.38 -7.20 -6.52
N GLY A 27 1.71 -8.46 -6.78
CA GLY A 27 1.71 -9.52 -5.74
C GLY A 27 2.58 -9.19 -4.52
N LEU A 28 3.47 -8.21 -4.64
CA LEU A 28 4.27 -7.68 -3.54
C LEU A 28 3.42 -6.85 -2.56
N THR A 29 2.38 -6.16 -3.03
CA THR A 29 1.48 -5.36 -2.18
C THR A 29 0.62 -6.22 -1.24
N ASP A 30 0.53 -7.53 -1.53
CA ASP A 30 -0.23 -8.46 -0.70
C ASP A 30 0.57 -8.98 0.49
N LEU A 31 1.89 -8.80 0.47
CA LEU A 31 2.73 -9.14 1.62
C LEU A 31 2.50 -8.19 2.78
N ASN A 32 2.42 -8.76 3.97
CA ASN A 32 2.47 -7.98 5.19
C ASN A 32 3.92 -7.51 5.45
N PRO A 33 4.20 -6.19 5.45
CA PRO A 33 5.55 -5.69 5.71
C PRO A 33 6.12 -6.15 7.06
N ASP A 34 5.27 -6.33 8.06
CA ASP A 34 5.69 -6.79 9.38
C ASP A 34 6.14 -8.26 9.41
N ASP A 35 5.82 -9.04 8.37
CA ASP A 35 6.27 -10.43 8.22
C ASP A 35 7.65 -10.53 7.54
N ILE A 36 8.22 -9.42 7.08
CA ILE A 36 9.53 -9.40 6.44
C ILE A 36 10.63 -9.45 7.51
N GLU A 37 11.54 -10.43 7.38
CA GLU A 37 12.74 -10.53 8.19
C GLU A 37 13.89 -9.74 7.59
N SER A 38 14.10 -9.90 6.28
CA SER A 38 15.15 -9.17 5.56
C SER A 38 14.77 -8.93 4.10
N MET A 39 15.35 -7.85 3.55
CA MET A 39 15.24 -7.52 2.13
C MET A 39 16.63 -7.24 1.57
N THR A 40 16.96 -7.92 0.49
CA THR A 40 18.23 -7.75 -0.21
C THR A 40 17.99 -7.40 -1.66
N VAL A 41 18.64 -6.37 -2.16
CA VAL A 41 18.59 -5.98 -3.57
C VAL A 41 19.83 -6.50 -4.27
N LEU A 42 19.66 -7.36 -5.27
CA LEU A 42 20.72 -7.82 -6.15
C LEU A 42 20.60 -7.09 -7.48
N THR A 43 21.71 -6.57 -7.98
CA THR A 43 21.75 -5.80 -9.21
C THR A 43 22.72 -6.43 -10.23
N GLY A 44 22.45 -6.19 -11.52
CA GLY A 44 23.34 -6.57 -12.61
C GLY A 44 23.61 -8.06 -12.74
N PRO A 45 24.87 -8.44 -13.06
CA PRO A 45 25.24 -9.82 -13.36
C PRO A 45 24.97 -10.82 -12.21
N SER A 46 25.04 -10.36 -10.95
CA SER A 46 24.79 -11.20 -9.78
C SER A 46 23.35 -11.69 -9.73
N ALA A 47 22.39 -10.81 -10.06
CA ALA A 47 20.99 -11.16 -10.13
C ALA A 47 20.71 -12.14 -11.29
N ALA A 48 21.27 -11.88 -12.46
CA ALA A 48 21.11 -12.73 -13.63
C ALA A 48 21.74 -14.13 -13.45
N ALA A 49 22.85 -14.21 -12.74
CA ALA A 49 23.50 -15.48 -12.43
C ALA A 49 22.67 -16.40 -11.54
N LEU A 50 21.92 -15.82 -10.58
CA LEU A 50 21.10 -16.57 -9.63
C LEU A 50 19.66 -16.83 -10.12
N TYR A 51 19.08 -15.91 -10.86
CA TYR A 51 17.65 -15.92 -11.21
C TYR A 51 17.38 -15.87 -12.71
N GLY A 52 18.45 -15.98 -13.54
CA GLY A 52 18.34 -16.02 -14.99
C GLY A 52 18.15 -14.67 -15.66
N SER A 53 17.83 -14.68 -16.95
CA SER A 53 17.72 -13.49 -17.80
C SER A 53 16.60 -12.52 -17.38
N SER A 54 15.55 -13.03 -16.74
CA SER A 54 14.44 -12.20 -16.22
C SER A 54 14.88 -11.26 -15.10
N ALA A 55 16.01 -11.56 -14.45
CA ALA A 55 16.61 -10.75 -13.40
C ALA A 55 17.74 -9.84 -13.88
N ALA A 56 17.92 -9.66 -15.19
CA ALA A 56 18.99 -8.84 -15.76
C ALA A 56 18.96 -7.37 -15.25
N ASN A 57 17.80 -6.84 -14.99
CA ASN A 57 17.60 -5.50 -14.43
C ASN A 57 17.66 -5.44 -12.89
N GLY A 58 17.93 -6.57 -12.24
CA GLY A 58 17.98 -6.71 -10.80
C GLY A 58 16.84 -7.53 -10.23
N VAL A 59 16.99 -7.91 -8.97
CA VAL A 59 15.99 -8.65 -8.21
C VAL A 59 15.96 -8.21 -6.76
N ILE A 60 14.77 -8.11 -6.20
CA ILE A 60 14.55 -7.91 -4.77
C ILE A 60 14.28 -9.29 -4.15
N VAL A 61 15.16 -9.71 -3.26
CA VAL A 61 15.02 -10.97 -2.50
C VAL A 61 14.46 -10.62 -1.13
N ILE A 62 13.29 -11.15 -0.83
CA ILE A 62 12.61 -10.97 0.44
C ILE A 62 12.63 -12.29 1.18
N THR A 63 13.14 -12.24 2.39
CA THR A 63 13.05 -13.35 3.35
C THR A 63 12.03 -13.00 4.40
N THR A 64 11.11 -13.90 4.65
CA THR A 64 10.03 -13.64 5.60
C THR A 64 10.34 -14.32 6.94
N LYS A 65 9.74 -13.80 8.02
CA LYS A 65 9.89 -14.30 9.37
C LYS A 65 9.45 -15.76 9.47
N LYS A 66 10.23 -16.54 10.21
CA LYS A 66 9.97 -17.95 10.54
C LYS A 66 9.72 -18.08 12.03
N GLY A 67 9.16 -19.20 12.44
CA GLY A 67 9.10 -19.59 13.84
C GLY A 67 10.51 -19.66 14.45
N LYS A 68 10.63 -19.34 15.73
CA LYS A 68 11.91 -19.40 16.47
C LYS A 68 11.80 -20.42 17.59
N THR A 69 12.91 -21.10 17.86
CA THR A 69 13.01 -22.00 18.99
C THR A 69 13.00 -21.21 20.30
N GLY A 70 12.41 -21.80 21.34
CA GLY A 70 12.38 -21.22 22.67
C GLY A 70 11.01 -20.81 23.14
N ARG A 71 10.96 -19.75 23.99
CA ARG A 71 9.69 -19.24 24.52
C ARG A 71 8.85 -18.61 23.43
N PRO A 72 7.51 -18.77 23.48
CA PRO A 72 6.62 -18.07 22.56
C PRO A 72 6.87 -16.56 22.58
N GLN A 73 7.02 -15.98 21.40
CA GLN A 73 7.19 -14.55 21.20
C GLN A 73 5.91 -14.01 20.55
N ILE A 74 5.27 -13.06 21.20
CA ILE A 74 4.08 -12.38 20.68
C ILE A 74 4.49 -10.95 20.39
N SER A 75 4.14 -10.46 19.19
CA SER A 75 4.32 -9.07 18.78
C SER A 75 2.97 -8.46 18.42
N PHE A 76 2.78 -7.22 18.81
CA PHE A 76 1.64 -6.42 18.41
C PHE A 76 2.15 -5.06 17.95
N SER A 77 1.69 -4.60 16.78
CA SER A 77 2.01 -3.28 16.24
C SER A 77 0.74 -2.60 15.74
N ASN A 78 0.67 -1.30 15.92
CA ASN A 78 -0.36 -0.46 15.33
C ASN A 78 0.28 0.81 14.81
N GLN A 79 -0.02 1.16 13.55
CA GLN A 79 0.42 2.37 12.92
C GLN A 79 -0.79 3.10 12.34
N THR A 80 -0.97 4.36 12.73
CA THR A 80 -2.02 5.21 12.18
C THR A 80 -1.40 6.44 11.55
N THR A 81 -1.75 6.71 10.31
CA THR A 81 -1.28 7.88 9.53
C THR A 81 -2.48 8.73 9.16
N PHE A 82 -2.39 10.03 9.40
CA PHE A 82 -3.37 11.01 8.97
C PHE A 82 -2.82 11.82 7.80
N SER A 83 -3.68 12.08 6.81
CA SER A 83 -3.32 12.89 5.64
C SER A 83 -4.44 13.86 5.30
N SER A 84 -4.07 15.08 4.93
CA SER A 84 -4.97 16.11 4.47
C SER A 84 -4.34 16.89 3.32
N PRO A 85 -5.13 17.55 2.46
CA PRO A 85 -4.57 18.39 1.40
C PRO A 85 -3.66 19.48 1.98
N LEU A 86 -2.42 19.54 1.52
CA LEU A 86 -1.45 20.54 2.01
C LEU A 86 -1.70 21.92 1.43
N LYS A 87 -2.08 21.99 0.16
CA LYS A 87 -2.29 23.25 -0.56
C LYS A 87 -3.42 23.08 -1.57
N MET A 88 -4.32 24.03 -1.58
CA MET A 88 -5.43 24.11 -2.52
C MET A 88 -5.27 25.34 -3.42
N PRO A 89 -5.79 25.31 -4.66
CA PRO A 89 -5.88 26.49 -5.49
C PRO A 89 -6.75 27.55 -4.81
N GLU A 90 -6.32 28.79 -4.87
CA GLU A 90 -7.14 29.91 -4.45
C GLU A 90 -8.09 30.29 -5.58
N PHE A 91 -9.38 30.28 -5.30
CA PHE A 91 -10.40 30.70 -6.25
C PHE A 91 -10.86 32.11 -5.93
N GLN A 92 -11.20 32.85 -6.97
CA GLN A 92 -11.84 34.14 -6.79
C GLN A 92 -13.26 33.96 -6.22
N THR A 93 -13.65 34.78 -5.28
CA THR A 93 -14.95 34.71 -4.59
C THR A 93 -15.82 35.94 -4.83
N LYS A 94 -15.32 36.94 -5.55
CA LYS A 94 -15.92 38.25 -5.71
C LYS A 94 -16.88 38.36 -6.90
N TYR A 95 -16.62 37.59 -7.95
CA TYR A 95 -17.43 37.63 -9.19
C TYR A 95 -18.20 36.31 -9.32
N GLY A 96 -19.45 36.41 -9.78
CA GLY A 96 -20.24 35.23 -10.12
C GLY A 96 -19.86 34.66 -11.49
N ASN A 97 -20.52 33.59 -11.89
CA ASN A 97 -20.42 33.08 -13.25
C ASN A 97 -21.31 33.85 -14.21
N GLN A 98 -20.99 33.83 -15.50
CA GLN A 98 -21.88 34.31 -16.53
C GLN A 98 -22.98 33.27 -16.78
N PRO A 99 -24.26 33.67 -16.89
CA PRO A 99 -25.35 32.76 -17.18
C PRO A 99 -25.06 31.93 -18.44
N ARG A 100 -25.29 30.62 -18.37
CA ARG A 100 -25.09 29.65 -19.47
C ARG A 100 -23.68 29.57 -20.06
N THR A 101 -22.67 29.97 -19.30
CA THR A 101 -21.24 29.81 -19.68
C THR A 101 -20.46 29.15 -18.56
N TYR A 102 -19.27 28.67 -18.90
CA TYR A 102 -18.31 28.16 -17.91
C TYR A 102 -17.35 29.25 -17.37
N SER A 103 -17.65 30.53 -17.68
CA SER A 103 -16.82 31.64 -17.25
C SER A 103 -17.17 32.06 -15.83
N SER A 104 -16.16 32.18 -14.99
CA SER A 104 -16.26 32.64 -13.59
C SER A 104 -16.12 34.15 -13.41
N TRP A 105 -16.09 34.94 -14.50
CA TRP A 105 -15.92 36.40 -14.48
C TRP A 105 -17.21 37.12 -14.94
N GLY A 106 -18.29 36.88 -14.19
CA GLY A 106 -19.57 37.54 -14.41
C GLY A 106 -19.73 38.84 -13.61
N GLY A 107 -20.95 39.14 -13.19
CA GLY A 107 -21.23 40.30 -12.35
C GLY A 107 -20.63 40.19 -10.95
N VAL A 108 -20.37 41.35 -10.32
CA VAL A 108 -19.92 41.42 -8.94
C VAL A 108 -21.02 40.86 -8.03
N LEU A 109 -20.70 39.94 -7.16
CA LEU A 109 -21.61 39.38 -6.18
C LEU A 109 -21.88 40.42 -5.07
N ALA A 110 -23.13 40.52 -4.63
CA ALA A 110 -23.51 41.38 -3.50
C ALA A 110 -22.84 40.90 -2.19
N THR A 111 -22.65 39.57 -2.05
CA THR A 111 -21.90 38.95 -0.98
C THR A 111 -20.88 37.99 -1.60
N PRO A 112 -19.60 38.05 -1.20
CA PRO A 112 -18.60 37.12 -1.70
C PRO A 112 -19.02 35.66 -1.45
N SER A 113 -18.65 34.76 -2.37
CA SER A 113 -18.91 33.35 -2.21
C SER A 113 -18.14 32.79 -1.00
N SER A 114 -18.80 32.03 -0.17
CA SER A 114 -18.18 31.28 0.94
C SER A 114 -17.64 29.91 0.52
N TYR A 115 -17.73 29.56 -0.75
CA TYR A 115 -17.25 28.28 -1.27
C TYR A 115 -15.75 28.12 -1.04
N ASN A 116 -15.38 27.08 -0.33
CA ASN A 116 -13.99 26.70 -0.12
C ASN A 116 -13.81 25.26 -0.64
N PRO A 117 -12.97 25.05 -1.68
CA PRO A 117 -12.72 23.72 -2.23
C PRO A 117 -12.18 22.72 -1.20
N GLN A 118 -11.56 23.20 -0.14
CA GLN A 118 -11.01 22.36 0.92
C GLN A 118 -12.11 21.62 1.68
N ASP A 119 -13.31 22.19 1.77
CA ASP A 119 -14.44 21.60 2.49
C ASP A 119 -14.99 20.32 1.82
N PHE A 120 -14.59 20.08 0.56
CA PHE A 120 -14.91 18.84 -0.15
C PHE A 120 -14.09 17.66 0.33
N PHE A 121 -12.90 17.89 0.87
CA PHE A 121 -11.96 16.83 1.21
C PHE A 121 -12.07 16.44 2.68
N ASN A 122 -11.95 15.14 2.92
CA ASN A 122 -11.85 14.59 4.27
C ASN A 122 -10.39 14.58 4.76
N THR A 123 -10.20 14.50 6.06
CA THR A 123 -8.94 14.03 6.60
C THR A 123 -8.91 12.52 6.45
N ALA A 124 -7.97 12.04 5.64
CA ALA A 124 -7.74 10.61 5.48
C ALA A 124 -7.07 10.03 6.73
N ALA A 125 -7.45 8.82 7.08
CA ALA A 125 -6.80 8.03 8.11
C ALA A 125 -6.49 6.64 7.55
N ASN A 126 -5.24 6.21 7.69
CA ASN A 126 -4.79 4.87 7.35
C ASN A 126 -4.29 4.21 8.63
N THR A 127 -4.96 3.15 9.07
CA THR A 127 -4.61 2.39 10.26
C THR A 127 -4.24 0.97 9.87
N GLN A 128 -3.03 0.57 10.20
CA GLN A 128 -2.54 -0.78 10.07
C GLN A 128 -2.33 -1.37 11.46
N THR A 129 -2.96 -2.49 11.73
CA THR A 129 -2.81 -3.24 12.96
C THR A 129 -2.29 -4.63 12.63
N ASN A 130 -1.23 -5.05 13.30
CA ASN A 130 -0.64 -6.36 13.11
C ASN A 130 -0.43 -7.06 14.46
N ALA A 131 -0.72 -8.34 14.50
CA ALA A 131 -0.43 -9.24 15.61
C ALA A 131 0.28 -10.48 15.08
N SER A 132 1.36 -10.90 15.73
CA SER A 132 2.07 -12.09 15.33
C SER A 132 2.53 -12.92 16.53
N ILE A 133 2.67 -14.22 16.31
CA ILE A 133 3.20 -15.18 17.26
C ILE A 133 4.26 -16.05 16.59
N SER A 134 5.36 -16.24 17.29
CA SER A 134 6.43 -17.16 16.93
C SER A 134 6.65 -18.14 18.05
N VAL A 135 6.56 -19.43 17.76
CA VAL A 135 6.72 -20.51 18.73
C VAL A 135 7.41 -21.69 18.06
N GLY A 136 8.21 -22.42 18.81
CA GLY A 136 8.81 -23.63 18.26
C GLY A 136 9.82 -24.31 19.19
N ASN A 137 10.20 -25.48 18.77
CA ASN A 137 11.29 -26.30 19.32
C ASN A 137 12.31 -26.62 18.21
N GLU A 138 13.30 -27.44 18.51
CA GLU A 138 14.34 -27.82 17.55
C GLU A 138 13.80 -28.53 16.29
N LYS A 139 12.68 -29.24 16.41
CA LYS A 139 12.08 -30.01 15.31
C LYS A 139 10.96 -29.31 14.60
N ASN A 140 10.24 -28.42 15.28
CA ASN A 140 9.08 -27.78 14.71
C ASN A 140 9.01 -26.30 15.13
N GLN A 141 8.88 -25.40 14.16
CA GLN A 141 8.83 -23.97 14.38
C GLN A 141 7.65 -23.40 13.60
N THR A 142 6.81 -22.66 14.29
CA THR A 142 5.60 -22.05 13.71
C THR A 142 5.64 -20.55 13.90
N TYR A 143 5.34 -19.83 12.83
CA TYR A 143 5.07 -18.41 12.81
C TYR A 143 3.66 -18.19 12.29
N ALA A 144 2.88 -17.35 12.96
CA ALA A 144 1.58 -16.92 12.48
C ALA A 144 1.43 -15.42 12.68
N SER A 145 0.81 -14.75 11.71
CA SER A 145 0.48 -13.32 11.78
C SER A 145 -0.93 -13.04 11.25
N LEU A 146 -1.52 -11.99 11.79
CA LEU A 146 -2.78 -11.40 11.35
C LEU A 146 -2.57 -9.91 11.20
N MET A 147 -2.87 -9.37 10.01
CA MET A 147 -2.83 -7.95 9.72
C MET A 147 -4.21 -7.47 9.29
N HIS A 148 -4.59 -6.31 9.79
CA HIS A 148 -5.75 -5.56 9.35
C HIS A 148 -5.32 -4.16 8.94
N VAL A 149 -5.69 -3.74 7.73
CA VAL A 149 -5.49 -2.39 7.22
C VAL A 149 -6.86 -1.79 6.93
N TYR A 150 -7.12 -0.66 7.56
CA TYR A 150 -8.28 0.17 7.25
C TYR A 150 -7.80 1.54 6.82
N ALA A 151 -8.24 2.00 5.67
CA ALA A 151 -7.90 3.31 5.15
C ALA A 151 -9.16 4.00 4.61
N ASN A 152 -9.38 5.23 4.99
CA ASN A 152 -10.30 6.13 4.32
C ASN A 152 -9.51 7.18 3.55
N GLY A 153 -9.94 7.45 2.32
CA GLY A 153 -9.27 8.39 1.43
C GLY A 153 -9.57 9.85 1.77
N ILE A 154 -8.77 10.75 1.19
CA ILE A 154 -9.01 12.19 1.21
C ILE A 154 -10.32 12.54 0.47
N LEU A 155 -10.66 11.77 -0.57
CA LEU A 155 -11.93 11.93 -1.29
C LEU A 155 -13.07 11.27 -0.50
N PRO A 156 -14.25 11.91 -0.42
CA PRO A 156 -15.44 11.30 0.18
C PRO A 156 -15.80 9.95 -0.46
N ASN A 157 -16.36 9.05 0.32
CA ASN A 157 -16.81 7.72 -0.12
C ASN A 157 -15.70 6.82 -0.70
N ASN A 158 -14.45 7.06 -0.35
CA ASN A 158 -13.33 6.21 -0.71
C ASN A 158 -12.79 5.55 0.56
N SER A 159 -12.97 4.22 0.68
CA SER A 159 -12.44 3.42 1.79
C SER A 159 -11.84 2.12 1.28
N TYR A 160 -10.87 1.63 2.00
CA TYR A 160 -10.17 0.38 1.72
C TYR A 160 -10.05 -0.42 3.01
N ASP A 161 -10.35 -1.70 2.92
CA ASP A 161 -10.30 -2.63 4.04
C ASP A 161 -9.60 -3.92 3.59
N LYS A 162 -8.56 -4.33 4.31
CA LYS A 162 -7.76 -5.51 3.96
C LYS A 162 -7.43 -6.32 5.21
N TYR A 163 -7.66 -7.61 5.12
CA TYR A 163 -7.20 -8.60 6.09
C TYR A 163 -6.16 -9.50 5.43
N SER A 164 -5.08 -9.78 6.14
CA SER A 164 -4.05 -10.71 5.72
C SER A 164 -3.71 -11.67 6.86
N VAL A 165 -3.69 -12.95 6.55
CA VAL A 165 -3.33 -14.01 7.51
C VAL A 165 -2.17 -14.80 6.91
N THR A 166 -1.10 -14.93 7.68
CA THR A 166 0.07 -15.73 7.30
C THR A 166 0.31 -16.81 8.35
N VAL A 167 0.49 -18.03 7.90
CA VAL A 167 0.91 -19.15 8.77
C VAL A 167 2.07 -19.89 8.09
N ARG A 168 3.14 -20.08 8.82
CA ARG A 168 4.33 -20.80 8.38
C ARG A 168 4.73 -21.81 9.41
N ASN A 169 5.01 -23.00 8.93
CA ASN A 169 5.57 -24.08 9.75
C ASN A 169 6.84 -24.61 9.07
N THR A 170 7.88 -24.79 9.86
CA THR A 170 9.13 -25.43 9.43
C THR A 170 9.35 -26.63 10.31
N THR A 171 9.47 -27.82 9.71
CA THR A 171 9.72 -29.07 10.39
C THR A 171 11.08 -29.63 9.93
N SER A 172 11.93 -29.99 10.89
CA SER A 172 13.21 -30.65 10.64
C SER A 172 13.09 -32.12 11.11
N PHE A 173 13.49 -33.05 10.26
CA PHE A 173 13.49 -34.49 10.53
C PHE A 173 14.84 -34.95 11.06
#